data_48b90860c618ba8cb6c1cdd717623162
#
_entry.id   48b90860c618ba8cb6c1cdd717623162
#
_cell.length_a   1.000
_cell.length_b   1.000
_cell.length_c   1.000
_cell.angle_alpha   90.00
_cell.angle_beta   90.00
_cell.angle_gamma   90.00
#
_symmetry.space_group_name_H-M   'P 1'
#
loop_
_entity.id
_entity.type
_entity.pdbx_description
1 polymer ?
#
loop_
_entity_poly.entity_id
_entity_poly.type
_entity_poly.pdbx_seq_one_letter_code
_entity_poly.pdbx_strand_id
1 'polypeptide(L)'
;MKIGKETVPRSAICTSNEDTIVVRGLNLCDDVIGKFSFSEYFFTLVTGKKPSASSLAVLDATLVAITEHGLVPSVQAARMTYAASPEAMQGAVAAGLLGCGSVILGASADAGVLLDAVKRRIDQGLALSDAAHAVVSEYRAAKRPLPGYGHPLHKARDPRVEALFTTAEVAGSDLTYVKIAEAIESVIPDIYGRELKLNVSAAIPSVLLGADFPLTALRGVPILARSAGLVAHLYEEQTAPIGFALSYQATREFEYTGDVPEDFEAHE
;
A
#
# COMPACT_ATOMS: atom_id res chain seq x y z
N MET A 1 2.67 -3.06 -27.24
CA MET A 1 1.39 -3.79 -27.30
C MET A 1 0.90 -3.68 -28.75
N LYS A 2 0.66 -4.79 -29.47
CA LYS A 2 0.10 -4.76 -30.82
C LYS A 2 -1.42 -4.86 -30.70
N ILE A 3 -2.11 -3.76 -30.92
CA ILE A 3 -3.58 -3.73 -30.91
C ILE A 3 -4.08 -4.33 -32.22
N GLY A 4 -5.02 -5.28 -32.16
CA GLY A 4 -5.70 -5.84 -33.33
C GLY A 4 -5.00 -7.00 -34.04
N LYS A 5 -3.91 -7.57 -33.52
CA LYS A 5 -3.36 -8.85 -33.97
C LYS A 5 -3.53 -9.89 -32.88
N GLU A 6 -4.17 -10.99 -33.23
CA GLU A 6 -4.38 -12.14 -32.37
C GLU A 6 -3.04 -12.67 -31.86
N THR A 7 -2.88 -12.61 -30.55
CA THR A 7 -1.86 -13.36 -29.84
C THR A 7 -2.60 -14.40 -29.02
N VAL A 8 -2.14 -15.63 -29.01
CA VAL A 8 -2.69 -16.67 -28.13
C VAL A 8 -2.59 -16.19 -26.70
N PRO A 9 -3.72 -15.97 -25.98
CA PRO A 9 -3.68 -15.57 -24.58
C PRO A 9 -2.93 -16.63 -23.76
N ARG A 10 -2.01 -16.18 -22.90
CA ARG A 10 -1.22 -17.07 -22.04
C ARG A 10 -1.28 -16.62 -20.60
N SER A 11 -1.46 -17.56 -19.70
CA SER A 11 -1.39 -17.35 -18.26
C SER A 11 -0.58 -18.48 -17.63
N ALA A 12 0.23 -18.14 -16.64
CA ALA A 12 0.96 -19.11 -15.83
C ALA A 12 0.43 -19.16 -14.39
N ILE A 13 -0.73 -18.53 -14.11
CA ILE A 13 -1.27 -18.47 -12.75
C ILE A 13 -2.05 -19.75 -12.43
N CYS A 14 -3.05 -20.07 -13.23
CA CYS A 14 -3.95 -21.19 -12.93
C CYS A 14 -4.46 -21.84 -14.21
N THR A 15 -4.66 -23.16 -14.14
CA THR A 15 -5.43 -23.96 -15.10
C THR A 15 -6.09 -25.13 -14.38
N SER A 16 -7.08 -25.78 -15.00
CA SER A 16 -7.75 -26.93 -14.41
C SER A 16 -8.26 -27.89 -15.50
N ASN A 17 -8.47 -29.15 -15.12
CA ASN A 17 -9.28 -30.13 -15.80
C ASN A 17 -10.38 -30.67 -14.87
N GLU A 18 -11.02 -31.81 -15.20
CA GLU A 18 -12.13 -32.38 -14.40
C GLU A 18 -11.69 -32.75 -12.97
N ASP A 19 -10.45 -33.17 -12.78
CA ASP A 19 -9.96 -33.75 -11.53
C ASP A 19 -8.94 -32.91 -10.79
N THR A 20 -8.30 -31.93 -11.45
CA THR A 20 -7.12 -31.26 -10.92
C THR A 20 -7.16 -29.76 -11.18
N ILE A 21 -6.85 -28.99 -10.17
CA ILE A 21 -6.62 -27.53 -10.26
C ILE A 21 -5.14 -27.27 -10.05
N VAL A 22 -4.49 -26.71 -11.07
CA VAL A 22 -3.06 -26.41 -11.05
C VAL A 22 -2.86 -24.91 -10.89
N VAL A 23 -2.12 -24.49 -9.87
CA VAL A 23 -1.80 -23.08 -9.60
C VAL A 23 -0.29 -22.94 -9.49
N ARG A 24 0.33 -22.13 -10.37
CA ARG A 24 1.78 -21.92 -10.40
C ARG A 24 2.57 -23.25 -10.44
N GLY A 25 2.02 -24.26 -11.09
CA GLY A 25 2.64 -25.59 -11.19
C GLY A 25 2.39 -26.55 -10.02
N LEU A 26 1.67 -26.09 -8.99
CA LEU A 26 1.29 -26.88 -7.82
C LEU A 26 -0.15 -27.41 -7.96
N ASN A 27 -0.43 -28.62 -7.46
CA ASN A 27 -1.80 -29.10 -7.29
C ASN A 27 -2.43 -28.34 -6.11
N LEU A 28 -3.50 -27.58 -6.38
CA LEU A 28 -4.15 -26.77 -5.34
C LEU A 28 -4.60 -27.59 -4.14
N CYS A 29 -5.19 -28.76 -4.36
CA CYS A 29 -5.72 -29.60 -3.29
C CYS A 29 -4.61 -30.34 -2.54
N ASP A 30 -3.65 -30.89 -3.27
CA ASP A 30 -2.62 -31.76 -2.69
C ASP A 30 -1.42 -31.00 -2.14
N ASP A 31 -1.06 -29.85 -2.75
CA ASP A 31 0.18 -29.15 -2.41
C ASP A 31 -0.03 -27.84 -1.65
N VAL A 32 -1.22 -27.23 -1.72
CA VAL A 32 -1.46 -25.87 -1.22
C VAL A 32 -2.44 -25.85 -0.06
N ILE A 33 -3.66 -26.39 -0.25
CA ILE A 33 -4.71 -26.36 0.79
C ILE A 33 -4.24 -27.08 2.04
N GLY A 34 -4.29 -26.39 3.19
CA GLY A 34 -3.84 -26.91 4.48
C GLY A 34 -2.32 -26.97 4.68
N LYS A 35 -1.53 -26.57 3.67
CA LYS A 35 -0.06 -26.58 3.72
C LYS A 35 0.56 -25.20 3.62
N PHE A 36 -0.09 -24.27 2.91
CA PHE A 36 0.36 -22.89 2.78
C PHE A 36 -0.46 -21.98 3.69
N SER A 37 0.17 -20.95 4.26
CA SER A 37 -0.54 -19.80 4.79
C SER A 37 -1.07 -18.94 3.62
N PHE A 38 -2.04 -18.05 3.91
CA PHE A 38 -2.57 -17.15 2.89
C PHE A 38 -1.47 -16.23 2.30
N SER A 39 -0.61 -15.69 3.14
CA SER A 39 0.48 -14.81 2.70
C SER A 39 1.54 -15.55 1.90
N GLU A 40 1.86 -16.80 2.27
CA GLU A 40 2.74 -17.67 1.50
C GLU A 40 2.16 -17.94 0.11
N TYR A 41 0.87 -18.23 0.04
CA TYR A 41 0.17 -18.44 -1.22
C TYR A 41 0.11 -17.18 -2.07
N PHE A 42 -0.21 -16.02 -1.47
CA PHE A 42 -0.21 -14.74 -2.17
C PHE A 42 1.18 -14.41 -2.75
N PHE A 43 2.24 -14.57 -1.97
CA PHE A 43 3.61 -14.38 -2.47
C PHE A 43 3.90 -15.29 -3.66
N THR A 44 3.53 -16.56 -3.56
CA THR A 44 3.71 -17.57 -4.63
C THR A 44 2.90 -17.20 -5.88
N LEU A 45 1.66 -16.73 -5.73
CA LEU A 45 0.84 -16.27 -6.85
C LEU A 45 1.48 -15.10 -7.61
N VAL A 46 2.05 -14.14 -6.88
CA VAL A 46 2.68 -12.95 -7.47
C VAL A 46 4.01 -13.30 -8.14
N THR A 47 4.88 -14.01 -7.43
CA THR A 47 6.27 -14.22 -7.84
C THR A 47 6.49 -15.49 -8.66
N GLY A 48 5.60 -16.46 -8.55
CA GLY A 48 5.79 -17.82 -9.09
C GLY A 48 6.75 -18.67 -8.27
N LYS A 49 7.17 -18.20 -7.09
CA LYS A 49 8.14 -18.88 -6.21
C LYS A 49 7.61 -18.94 -4.79
N LYS A 50 7.92 -19.99 -4.07
CA LYS A 50 7.67 -20.08 -2.63
C LYS A 50 8.56 -19.06 -1.90
N PRO A 51 8.01 -18.27 -0.94
CA PRO A 51 8.82 -17.34 -0.16
C PRO A 51 9.81 -18.08 0.76
N SER A 52 10.93 -17.43 1.06
CA SER A 52 11.75 -17.82 2.20
C SER A 52 11.02 -17.53 3.53
N ALA A 53 11.50 -18.07 4.63
CA ALA A 53 10.94 -17.75 5.96
C ALA A 53 11.05 -16.24 6.27
N SER A 54 12.15 -15.60 5.88
CA SER A 54 12.34 -14.16 6.04
C SER A 54 11.40 -13.35 5.16
N SER A 55 11.23 -13.73 3.88
CA SER A 55 10.30 -13.05 2.97
C SER A 55 8.85 -13.15 3.46
N LEU A 56 8.46 -14.30 4.00
CA LEU A 56 7.13 -14.51 4.55
C LEU A 56 6.90 -13.65 5.80
N ALA A 57 7.83 -13.65 6.75
CA ALA A 57 7.74 -12.84 7.97
C ALA A 57 7.62 -11.35 7.67
N VAL A 58 8.39 -10.85 6.71
CA VAL A 58 8.35 -9.44 6.26
C VAL A 58 7.02 -9.10 5.58
N LEU A 59 6.51 -9.99 4.72
CA LEU A 59 5.22 -9.78 4.05
C LEU A 59 4.07 -9.75 5.05
N ASP A 60 4.02 -10.70 5.99
CA ASP A 60 3.00 -10.75 7.04
C ASP A 60 3.03 -9.49 7.90
N ALA A 61 4.21 -9.08 8.38
CA ALA A 61 4.36 -7.86 9.17
C ALA A 61 3.89 -6.62 8.39
N THR A 62 4.20 -6.54 7.10
CA THR A 62 3.77 -5.44 6.24
C THR A 62 2.25 -5.41 6.08
N LEU A 63 1.62 -6.55 5.80
CA LEU A 63 0.17 -6.66 5.67
C LEU A 63 -0.51 -6.22 6.97
N VAL A 64 -0.06 -6.73 8.12
CA VAL A 64 -0.60 -6.36 9.44
C VAL A 64 -0.46 -4.86 9.70
N ALA A 65 0.70 -4.26 9.42
CA ALA A 65 0.99 -2.85 9.70
C ALA A 65 0.07 -1.87 8.98
N ILE A 66 -0.56 -2.28 7.86
CA ILE A 66 -1.35 -1.39 7.00
C ILE A 66 -2.79 -1.85 6.76
N THR A 67 -3.21 -2.97 7.34
CA THR A 67 -4.59 -3.48 7.22
C THR A 67 -5.59 -2.45 7.73
N GLU A 68 -5.32 -1.83 8.88
CA GLU A 68 -6.23 -0.92 9.55
C GLU A 68 -5.59 0.46 9.79
N HIS A 69 -6.40 1.52 9.70
CA HIS A 69 -5.96 2.89 9.93
C HIS A 69 -7.11 3.84 10.35
N GLY A 70 -8.13 3.33 11.03
CA GLY A 70 -9.30 4.09 11.50
C GLY A 70 -10.19 4.60 10.36
N LEU A 71 -10.99 5.63 10.67
CA LEU A 71 -11.98 6.19 9.76
C LEU A 71 -11.36 7.11 8.69
N VAL A 72 -10.35 6.61 7.98
CA VAL A 72 -9.78 7.30 6.81
C VAL A 72 -10.80 7.39 5.66
N PRO A 73 -10.61 8.28 4.66
CA PRO A 73 -11.58 8.50 3.59
C PRO A 73 -12.07 7.22 2.90
N SER A 74 -11.19 6.24 2.67
CA SER A 74 -11.55 4.96 2.06
C SER A 74 -12.51 4.13 2.92
N VAL A 75 -12.35 4.17 4.24
CA VAL A 75 -13.25 3.49 5.20
C VAL A 75 -14.59 4.21 5.26
N GLN A 76 -14.59 5.55 5.32
CA GLN A 76 -15.82 6.34 5.32
C GLN A 76 -16.62 6.09 4.02
N ALA A 77 -15.96 6.12 2.86
CA ALA A 77 -16.61 5.82 1.57
C ALA A 77 -17.24 4.42 1.57
N ALA A 78 -16.54 3.41 2.09
CA ALA A 78 -17.06 2.05 2.18
C ALA A 78 -18.28 1.97 3.12
N ARG A 79 -18.20 2.52 4.33
CA ARG A 79 -19.29 2.47 5.32
C ARG A 79 -20.52 3.24 4.86
N MET A 80 -20.36 4.44 4.29
CA MET A 80 -21.47 5.21 3.71
C MET A 80 -22.12 4.49 2.53
N THR A 81 -21.33 3.88 1.65
CA THR A 81 -21.86 3.08 0.53
C THR A 81 -22.64 1.88 1.02
N TYR A 82 -22.13 1.17 2.02
CA TYR A 82 -22.80 0.00 2.59
C TYR A 82 -24.10 0.38 3.29
N ALA A 83 -24.12 1.48 4.05
CA ALA A 83 -25.34 1.98 4.68
C ALA A 83 -26.46 2.28 3.67
N ALA A 84 -26.09 2.72 2.46
CA ALA A 84 -27.04 3.00 1.38
C ALA A 84 -27.42 1.75 0.55
N SER A 85 -26.58 0.70 0.55
CA SER A 85 -26.77 -0.52 -0.26
C SER A 85 -26.26 -1.75 0.51
N PRO A 86 -26.98 -2.18 1.58
CA PRO A 86 -26.50 -3.21 2.50
C PRO A 86 -26.44 -4.60 1.87
N GLU A 87 -27.13 -4.85 0.76
CA GLU A 87 -27.07 -6.08 -0.03
C GLU A 87 -25.79 -6.23 -0.86
N ALA A 88 -25.04 -5.13 -1.06
CA ALA A 88 -23.88 -5.06 -1.97
C ALA A 88 -22.56 -4.85 -1.23
N MET A 89 -22.18 -5.75 -0.31
CA MET A 89 -20.92 -5.67 0.44
C MET A 89 -19.71 -5.51 -0.49
N GLN A 90 -19.66 -6.24 -1.61
CA GLN A 90 -18.60 -6.14 -2.61
C GLN A 90 -18.53 -4.75 -3.25
N GLY A 91 -19.67 -4.09 -3.47
CA GLY A 91 -19.74 -2.71 -3.96
C GLY A 91 -19.16 -1.71 -2.96
N ALA A 92 -19.44 -1.90 -1.67
CA ALA A 92 -18.91 -1.07 -0.60
C ALA A 92 -17.38 -1.25 -0.44
N VAL A 93 -16.87 -2.48 -0.52
CA VAL A 93 -15.41 -2.74 -0.56
C VAL A 93 -14.79 -2.04 -1.76
N ALA A 94 -15.41 -2.15 -2.95
CA ALA A 94 -14.91 -1.50 -4.17
C ALA A 94 -14.89 0.03 -4.02
N ALA A 95 -15.93 0.66 -3.44
CA ALA A 95 -15.97 2.09 -3.16
C ALA A 95 -14.82 2.54 -2.25
N GLY A 96 -14.54 1.79 -1.19
CA GLY A 96 -13.39 2.03 -0.32
C GLY A 96 -12.05 1.91 -1.05
N LEU A 97 -11.88 0.90 -1.90
CA LEU A 97 -10.66 0.71 -2.69
C LEU A 97 -10.47 1.78 -3.76
N LEU A 98 -11.52 2.27 -4.38
CA LEU A 98 -11.46 3.42 -5.30
C LEU A 98 -10.97 4.70 -4.60
N GLY A 99 -11.26 4.86 -3.31
CA GLY A 99 -10.71 5.91 -2.46
C GLY A 99 -9.22 5.74 -2.10
N CYS A 100 -8.62 4.60 -2.45
CA CYS A 100 -7.21 4.29 -2.19
C CYS A 100 -6.33 4.64 -3.40
N GLY A 101 -6.22 5.92 -3.72
CA GLY A 101 -5.45 6.43 -4.85
C GLY A 101 -3.95 6.63 -4.56
N SER A 102 -3.32 7.46 -5.38
CA SER A 102 -1.88 7.77 -5.29
C SER A 102 -1.48 8.46 -3.97
N VAL A 103 -2.39 9.24 -3.37
CA VAL A 103 -2.12 9.99 -2.13
C VAL A 103 -2.11 9.07 -0.91
N ILE A 104 -2.98 8.06 -0.87
CA ILE A 104 -3.15 7.20 0.32
C ILE A 104 -2.32 5.91 0.20
N LEU A 105 -2.50 5.12 -0.85
CA LEU A 105 -1.81 3.83 -1.01
C LEU A 105 -0.70 3.82 -2.07
N GLY A 106 -0.75 4.74 -3.04
CA GLY A 106 0.23 4.84 -4.13
C GLY A 106 1.62 5.27 -3.65
N ALA A 107 1.69 6.00 -2.53
CA ALA A 107 2.94 6.50 -1.98
C ALA A 107 3.98 5.40 -1.70
N SER A 108 3.56 4.18 -1.33
CA SER A 108 4.49 3.06 -1.10
C SER A 108 5.14 2.56 -2.39
N ALA A 109 4.38 2.47 -3.49
CA ALA A 109 4.95 2.08 -4.78
C ALA A 109 5.90 3.14 -5.32
N ASP A 110 5.52 4.43 -5.20
CA ASP A 110 6.36 5.55 -5.61
C ASP A 110 7.65 5.64 -4.77
N ALA A 111 7.56 5.35 -3.46
CA ALA A 111 8.73 5.24 -2.60
C ALA A 111 9.64 4.07 -3.04
N GLY A 112 9.05 2.93 -3.44
CA GLY A 112 9.80 1.82 -4.02
C GLY A 112 10.60 2.22 -5.26
N VAL A 113 10.00 3.03 -6.15
CA VAL A 113 10.71 3.58 -7.33
C VAL A 113 11.84 4.52 -6.91
N LEU A 114 11.64 5.34 -5.90
CA LEU A 114 12.69 6.21 -5.34
C LEU A 114 13.88 5.39 -4.80
N LEU A 115 13.60 4.37 -3.99
CA LEU A 115 14.62 3.48 -3.43
C LEU A 115 15.39 2.73 -4.52
N ASP A 116 14.68 2.21 -5.52
CA ASP A 116 15.29 1.50 -6.66
C ASP A 116 16.17 2.43 -7.51
N ALA A 117 15.80 3.71 -7.65
CA ALA A 117 16.65 4.70 -8.32
C ALA A 117 17.99 4.91 -7.61
N VAL A 118 17.99 4.94 -6.27
CA VAL A 118 19.23 4.99 -5.47
C VAL A 118 20.02 3.69 -5.62
N LYS A 119 19.35 2.53 -5.52
CA LYS A 119 19.99 1.22 -5.70
C LYS A 119 20.73 1.12 -7.03
N ARG A 120 20.11 1.54 -8.13
CA ARG A 120 20.75 1.56 -9.46
C ARG A 120 22.02 2.42 -9.51
N ARG A 121 22.05 3.55 -8.79
CA ARG A 121 23.25 4.39 -8.70
C ARG A 121 24.38 3.70 -7.93
N ILE A 122 24.03 2.99 -6.87
CA ILE A 122 24.98 2.16 -6.12
C ILE A 122 25.54 1.06 -7.01
N ASP A 123 24.69 0.38 -7.80
CA ASP A 123 25.10 -0.67 -8.73
C ASP A 123 26.01 -0.16 -9.88
N GLN A 124 25.93 1.15 -10.15
CA GLN A 124 26.82 1.85 -11.08
C GLN A 124 28.14 2.33 -10.44
N GLY A 125 28.34 2.04 -9.14
CA GLY A 125 29.59 2.31 -8.42
C GLY A 125 29.59 3.55 -7.54
N LEU A 126 28.44 4.24 -7.35
CA LEU A 126 28.38 5.36 -6.42
C LEU A 126 28.33 4.86 -4.97
N ALA A 127 28.95 5.61 -4.06
CA ALA A 127 28.76 5.37 -2.62
C ALA A 127 27.31 5.63 -2.22
N LEU A 128 26.82 4.95 -1.17
CA LEU A 128 25.42 5.02 -0.72
C LEU A 128 24.94 6.46 -0.47
N SER A 129 25.74 7.27 0.24
CA SER A 129 25.40 8.66 0.54
C SER A 129 25.32 9.53 -0.72
N ASP A 130 26.28 9.35 -1.65
CA ASP A 130 26.32 10.12 -2.90
C ASP A 130 25.17 9.76 -3.82
N ALA A 131 24.83 8.47 -3.89
CA ALA A 131 23.69 7.98 -4.65
C ALA A 131 22.36 8.52 -4.11
N ALA A 132 22.17 8.51 -2.78
CA ALA A 132 21.01 9.07 -2.12
C ALA A 132 20.92 10.58 -2.36
N HIS A 133 22.02 11.33 -2.16
CA HIS A 133 22.07 12.77 -2.38
C HIS A 133 21.73 13.14 -3.83
N ALA A 134 22.29 12.42 -4.81
CA ALA A 134 22.04 12.69 -6.23
C ALA A 134 20.56 12.51 -6.58
N VAL A 135 19.94 11.38 -6.19
CA VAL A 135 18.54 11.11 -6.49
C VAL A 135 17.59 12.07 -5.79
N VAL A 136 17.82 12.39 -4.50
CA VAL A 136 17.00 13.34 -3.75
C VAL A 136 17.11 14.75 -4.34
N SER A 137 18.30 15.16 -4.79
CA SER A 137 18.51 16.44 -5.48
C SER A 137 17.75 16.52 -6.81
N GLU A 138 17.68 15.44 -7.58
CA GLU A 138 16.88 15.36 -8.81
C GLU A 138 15.39 15.54 -8.52
N TYR A 139 14.86 14.87 -7.46
CA TYR A 139 13.47 15.07 -7.03
C TYR A 139 13.19 16.52 -6.65
N ARG A 140 14.11 17.15 -5.90
CA ARG A 140 13.99 18.55 -5.49
C ARG A 140 14.01 19.50 -6.69
N ALA A 141 14.96 19.32 -7.61
CA ALA A 141 15.09 20.14 -8.82
C ALA A 141 13.85 20.03 -9.72
N ALA A 142 13.28 18.83 -9.84
CA ALA A 142 12.06 18.57 -10.60
C ALA A 142 10.78 19.00 -9.86
N LYS A 143 10.86 19.57 -8.64
CA LYS A 143 9.72 19.91 -7.78
C LYS A 143 8.76 18.73 -7.53
N ARG A 144 9.28 17.52 -7.54
CA ARG A 144 8.52 16.32 -7.26
C ARG A 144 8.41 16.10 -5.76
N PRO A 145 7.26 15.61 -5.25
CA PRO A 145 7.17 15.18 -3.86
C PRO A 145 8.15 14.03 -3.61
N LEU A 146 8.71 13.96 -2.39
CA LEU A 146 9.58 12.86 -1.96
C LEU A 146 8.70 11.80 -1.25
N PRO A 147 8.32 10.71 -1.93
CA PRO A 147 7.36 9.76 -1.39
C PRO A 147 7.96 8.99 -0.21
N GLY A 148 7.17 8.83 0.85
CA GLY A 148 7.60 8.10 2.05
C GLY A 148 8.39 8.94 3.08
N TYR A 149 8.56 10.24 2.85
CA TYR A 149 9.25 11.16 3.77
C TYR A 149 8.38 12.37 4.11
N GLY A 150 8.32 12.67 5.43
CA GLY A 150 7.46 13.70 5.98
C GLY A 150 6.04 13.20 6.25
N HIS A 151 5.37 13.83 7.21
CA HIS A 151 3.97 13.58 7.55
C HIS A 151 3.33 14.89 7.99
N PRO A 152 2.08 15.18 7.60
CA PRO A 152 1.42 16.44 7.97
C PRO A 152 1.18 16.58 9.48
N LEU A 153 1.01 15.47 10.21
CA LEU A 153 0.68 15.46 11.64
C LEU A 153 1.83 15.00 12.55
N HIS A 154 2.72 14.14 12.08
CA HIS A 154 3.79 13.57 12.92
C HIS A 154 5.12 14.23 12.64
N LYS A 155 5.71 14.85 13.67
CA LYS A 155 7.08 15.39 13.62
C LYS A 155 8.13 14.31 13.92
N ALA A 156 7.75 13.25 14.61
CA ALA A 156 8.58 12.08 14.88
C ALA A 156 8.46 11.05 13.75
N ARG A 157 9.41 10.11 13.69
CA ARG A 157 9.35 8.96 12.79
C ARG A 157 8.13 8.09 13.16
N ASP A 158 7.43 7.58 12.15
CA ASP A 158 6.26 6.69 12.33
C ASP A 158 6.69 5.41 13.07
N PRO A 159 6.05 5.03 14.19
CA PRO A 159 6.47 3.86 14.98
C PRO A 159 6.44 2.53 14.22
N ARG A 160 5.62 2.44 13.15
CA ARG A 160 5.59 1.27 12.28
C ARG A 160 6.88 1.07 11.49
N VAL A 161 7.67 2.11 11.27
CA VAL A 161 8.97 2.02 10.59
C VAL A 161 9.92 1.14 11.38
N GLU A 162 10.09 1.45 12.67
CA GLU A 162 10.99 0.68 13.54
C GLU A 162 10.51 -0.78 13.68
N ALA A 163 9.20 -1.00 13.82
CA ALA A 163 8.65 -2.35 13.91
C ALA A 163 8.91 -3.18 12.65
N LEU A 164 8.76 -2.60 11.45
CA LEU A 164 9.04 -3.28 10.18
C LEU A 164 10.53 -3.55 9.98
N PHE A 165 11.39 -2.56 10.29
CA PHE A 165 12.84 -2.72 10.14
C PHE A 165 13.38 -3.77 11.10
N THR A 166 12.96 -3.73 12.37
CA THR A 166 13.31 -4.76 13.36
C THR A 166 12.84 -6.16 12.92
N THR A 167 11.62 -6.26 12.38
CA THR A 167 11.13 -7.55 11.87
C THR A 167 11.99 -8.07 10.72
N ALA A 168 12.37 -7.20 9.78
CA ALA A 168 13.25 -7.61 8.68
C ALA A 168 14.64 -8.05 9.17
N GLU A 169 15.22 -7.34 10.13
CA GLU A 169 16.51 -7.66 10.74
C GLU A 169 16.46 -9.01 11.48
N VAL A 170 15.48 -9.19 12.37
CA VAL A 170 15.29 -10.43 13.14
C VAL A 170 15.03 -11.63 12.23
N ALA A 171 14.29 -11.43 11.14
CA ALA A 171 14.03 -12.47 10.16
C ALA A 171 15.24 -12.79 9.26
N GLY A 172 16.33 -12.02 9.34
CA GLY A 172 17.51 -12.21 8.49
C GLY A 172 17.27 -11.84 7.03
N SER A 173 16.38 -10.86 6.77
CA SER A 173 16.14 -10.33 5.42
C SER A 173 17.31 -9.46 4.95
N ASP A 174 17.43 -9.23 3.63
CA ASP A 174 18.38 -8.26 3.10
C ASP A 174 17.97 -6.83 3.50
N LEU A 175 18.86 -6.13 4.20
CA LEU A 175 18.63 -4.75 4.68
C LEU A 175 19.17 -3.68 3.72
N THR A 176 19.53 -4.03 2.50
CA THR A 176 20.08 -3.06 1.52
C THR A 176 19.13 -1.88 1.31
N TYR A 177 17.85 -2.14 1.08
CA TYR A 177 16.86 -1.09 0.86
C TYR A 177 16.47 -0.35 2.15
N VAL A 178 16.59 -0.97 3.32
CA VAL A 178 16.46 -0.29 4.61
C VAL A 178 17.57 0.76 4.77
N LYS A 179 18.83 0.38 4.53
CA LYS A 179 19.97 1.31 4.54
C LYS A 179 19.83 2.44 3.52
N ILE A 180 19.29 2.14 2.34
CA ILE A 180 18.99 3.17 1.33
C ILE A 180 17.94 4.16 1.85
N ALA A 181 16.87 3.68 2.48
CA ALA A 181 15.82 4.55 3.02
C ALA A 181 16.37 5.46 4.12
N GLU A 182 17.22 4.96 5.00
CA GLU A 182 17.89 5.74 6.05
C GLU A 182 18.88 6.75 5.46
N ALA A 183 19.65 6.37 4.43
CA ALA A 183 20.55 7.28 3.74
C ALA A 183 19.80 8.42 3.05
N ILE A 184 18.64 8.16 2.46
CA ILE A 184 17.77 9.21 1.91
C ILE A 184 17.32 10.15 3.02
N GLU A 185 16.84 9.63 4.17
CA GLU A 185 16.43 10.47 5.30
C GLU A 185 17.59 11.39 5.77
N SER A 186 18.81 10.87 5.80
CA SER A 186 19.98 11.59 6.28
C SER A 186 20.40 12.77 5.40
N VAL A 187 20.21 12.69 4.08
CA VAL A 187 20.60 13.75 3.13
C VAL A 187 19.50 14.82 2.90
N ILE A 188 18.28 14.56 3.34
CA ILE A 188 17.15 15.48 3.17
C ILE A 188 17.40 16.86 3.77
N PRO A 189 17.95 17.03 5.01
CA PRO A 189 18.17 18.35 5.59
C PRO A 189 19.06 19.24 4.73
N ASP A 190 20.10 18.68 4.14
CA ASP A 190 21.04 19.43 3.30
C ASP A 190 20.40 19.95 2.00
N ILE A 191 19.48 19.16 1.44
CA ILE A 191 18.84 19.46 0.14
C ILE A 191 17.56 20.29 0.30
N TYR A 192 16.76 20.01 1.33
CA TYR A 192 15.47 20.66 1.55
C TYR A 192 15.50 21.79 2.58
N GLY A 193 16.59 21.94 3.36
CA GLY A 193 16.71 22.91 4.45
C GLY A 193 15.79 22.61 5.65
N ARG A 194 15.25 21.38 5.72
CA ARG A 194 14.38 20.91 6.79
C ARG A 194 14.40 19.40 6.90
N GLU A 195 14.11 18.86 8.06
CA GLU A 195 13.94 17.43 8.24
C GLU A 195 12.59 16.95 7.66
N LEU A 196 12.61 15.80 6.97
CA LEU A 196 11.43 15.04 6.58
C LEU A 196 11.68 13.61 7.06
N LYS A 197 11.00 13.21 8.12
CA LYS A 197 11.17 11.88 8.72
C LYS A 197 10.56 10.79 7.84
N LEU A 198 11.21 9.65 7.82
CA LEU A 198 10.77 8.43 7.17
C LEU A 198 9.44 7.97 7.78
N ASN A 199 8.48 7.62 6.93
CA ASN A 199 7.18 7.12 7.32
C ASN A 199 6.91 5.71 6.76
N VAL A 200 5.79 5.10 7.12
CA VAL A 200 5.46 3.73 6.73
C VAL A 200 5.44 3.51 5.21
N SER A 201 5.14 4.55 4.42
CA SER A 201 5.10 4.41 2.96
C SER A 201 6.48 4.16 2.33
N ALA A 202 7.59 4.60 2.97
CA ALA A 202 8.93 4.22 2.56
C ALA A 202 9.40 2.92 3.24
N ALA A 203 9.00 2.67 4.50
CA ALA A 203 9.38 1.45 5.18
C ALA A 203 8.86 0.17 4.47
N ILE A 204 7.62 0.20 3.97
CA ILE A 204 7.02 -0.93 3.25
C ILE A 204 7.90 -1.40 2.07
N PRO A 205 8.22 -0.57 1.07
CA PRO A 205 9.09 -1.00 -0.02
C PRO A 205 10.49 -1.34 0.43
N SER A 206 11.02 -0.70 1.49
CA SER A 206 12.35 -1.00 2.01
C SER A 206 12.48 -2.44 2.46
N VAL A 207 11.49 -2.97 3.18
CA VAL A 207 11.53 -4.34 3.67
C VAL A 207 11.07 -5.35 2.60
N LEU A 208 10.09 -5.03 1.77
CA LEU A 208 9.57 -5.92 0.74
C LEU A 208 10.57 -6.14 -0.41
N LEU A 209 11.29 -5.11 -0.85
CA LEU A 209 12.33 -5.25 -1.88
C LEU A 209 13.52 -6.07 -1.35
N GLY A 210 13.88 -5.94 -0.07
CA GLY A 210 14.85 -6.79 0.60
C GLY A 210 14.39 -8.24 0.78
N ALA A 211 13.10 -8.48 0.71
CA ALA A 211 12.46 -9.79 0.76
C ALA A 211 12.16 -10.39 -0.63
N ASP A 212 12.80 -9.90 -1.70
CA ASP A 212 12.62 -10.32 -3.09
C ASP A 212 11.21 -10.12 -3.65
N PHE A 213 10.39 -9.23 -3.06
CA PHE A 213 9.09 -8.91 -3.59
C PHE A 213 9.23 -7.96 -4.80
N PRO A 214 8.56 -8.21 -5.93
CA PRO A 214 8.76 -7.43 -7.15
C PRO A 214 8.35 -5.96 -7.00
N LEU A 215 9.19 -5.02 -7.42
CA LEU A 215 8.91 -3.58 -7.42
C LEU A 215 7.57 -3.24 -8.08
N THR A 216 7.28 -3.87 -9.23
CA THR A 216 6.05 -3.62 -10.00
C THR A 216 4.78 -4.14 -9.33
N ALA A 217 4.91 -5.05 -8.35
CA ALA A 217 3.81 -5.63 -7.59
C ALA A 217 3.58 -4.96 -6.22
N LEU A 218 4.46 -4.06 -5.79
CA LEU A 218 4.39 -3.42 -4.46
C LEU A 218 3.02 -2.80 -4.17
N ARG A 219 2.38 -2.17 -5.15
CA ARG A 219 1.06 -1.56 -4.97
C ARG A 219 -0.03 -2.57 -4.61
N GLY A 220 0.13 -3.84 -4.97
CA GLY A 220 -0.81 -4.91 -4.64
C GLY A 220 -0.88 -5.21 -3.14
N VAL A 221 0.23 -5.03 -2.40
CA VAL A 221 0.30 -5.36 -0.97
C VAL A 221 -0.63 -4.46 -0.13
N PRO A 222 -0.57 -3.11 -0.20
CA PRO A 222 -1.51 -2.27 0.52
C PRO A 222 -2.97 -2.41 0.04
N ILE A 223 -3.21 -2.75 -1.22
CA ILE A 223 -4.57 -3.01 -1.71
C ILE A 223 -5.14 -4.27 -1.04
N LEU A 224 -4.36 -5.36 -0.99
CA LEU A 224 -4.76 -6.60 -0.31
C LEU A 224 -5.05 -6.37 1.18
N ALA A 225 -4.12 -5.73 1.88
CA ALA A 225 -4.27 -5.43 3.30
C ALA A 225 -5.50 -4.56 3.56
N ARG A 226 -5.68 -3.49 2.78
CA ARG A 226 -6.83 -2.60 2.94
C ARG A 226 -8.16 -3.31 2.66
N SER A 227 -8.20 -4.25 1.71
CA SER A 227 -9.40 -5.05 1.46
C SER A 227 -9.86 -5.80 2.71
N ALA A 228 -8.92 -6.39 3.46
CA ALA A 228 -9.24 -7.08 4.71
C ALA A 228 -9.78 -6.12 5.78
N GLY A 229 -9.15 -4.95 5.96
CA GLY A 229 -9.62 -3.92 6.89
C GLY A 229 -11.02 -3.39 6.52
N LEU A 230 -11.28 -3.16 5.23
CA LEU A 230 -12.60 -2.74 4.76
C LEU A 230 -13.68 -3.78 5.08
N VAL A 231 -13.42 -5.07 4.89
CA VAL A 231 -14.37 -6.14 5.25
C VAL A 231 -14.69 -6.09 6.76
N ALA A 232 -13.70 -5.88 7.62
CA ALA A 232 -13.92 -5.74 9.05
C ALA A 232 -14.80 -4.52 9.39
N HIS A 233 -14.56 -3.36 8.78
CA HIS A 233 -15.38 -2.17 8.94
C HIS A 233 -16.83 -2.37 8.44
N LEU A 234 -17.03 -3.09 7.36
CA LEU A 234 -18.37 -3.39 6.85
C LEU A 234 -19.12 -4.39 7.71
N TYR A 235 -18.43 -5.33 8.34
CA TYR A 235 -19.03 -6.18 9.37
C TYR A 235 -19.46 -5.37 10.59
N GLU A 236 -18.62 -4.44 11.06
CA GLU A 236 -18.98 -3.54 12.17
C GLU A 236 -20.15 -2.63 11.79
N GLU A 237 -20.22 -2.14 10.54
CA GLU A 237 -21.36 -1.34 10.07
C GLU A 237 -22.71 -2.06 10.20
N GLN A 238 -22.74 -3.41 10.11
CA GLN A 238 -23.96 -4.19 10.31
C GLN A 238 -24.46 -4.17 11.76
N THR A 239 -23.56 -4.07 12.72
CA THR A 239 -23.86 -4.16 14.15
C THR A 239 -23.82 -2.80 14.87
N ALA A 240 -23.01 -1.89 14.37
CA ALA A 240 -22.84 -0.53 14.90
C ALA A 240 -22.76 0.47 13.73
N PRO A 241 -23.90 0.76 13.07
CA PRO A 241 -23.93 1.57 11.85
C PRO A 241 -23.58 3.03 12.15
N ILE A 242 -22.66 3.59 11.34
CA ILE A 242 -22.29 5.01 11.37
C ILE A 242 -22.32 5.67 9.99
N GLY A 243 -22.58 4.92 8.91
CA GLY A 243 -22.50 5.45 7.54
C GLY A 243 -23.38 6.67 7.31
N PHE A 244 -24.64 6.64 7.75
CA PHE A 244 -25.53 7.81 7.69
C PHE A 244 -25.17 8.92 8.69
N ALA A 245 -24.59 8.57 9.86
CA ALA A 245 -24.10 9.57 10.79
C ALA A 245 -22.93 10.36 10.21
N LEU A 246 -22.00 9.71 9.49
CA LEU A 246 -20.91 10.38 8.77
C LEU A 246 -21.44 11.32 7.69
N SER A 247 -22.44 10.89 6.90
CA SER A 247 -23.09 11.73 5.91
C SER A 247 -23.80 12.93 6.53
N TYR A 248 -24.53 12.69 7.62
CA TYR A 248 -25.23 13.77 8.34
C TYR A 248 -24.25 14.80 8.92
N GLN A 249 -23.14 14.34 9.54
CA GLN A 249 -22.12 15.25 10.07
C GLN A 249 -21.55 16.15 8.95
N ALA A 250 -21.29 15.60 7.77
CA ALA A 250 -20.80 16.39 6.65
C ALA A 250 -21.78 17.48 6.22
N THR A 251 -23.10 17.23 6.29
CA THR A 251 -24.11 18.25 5.95
C THR A 251 -24.19 19.39 6.97
N ARG A 252 -23.70 19.21 8.17
CA ARG A 252 -23.67 20.25 9.23
C ARG A 252 -22.42 21.13 9.16
N GLU A 253 -21.36 20.66 8.53
CA GLU A 253 -20.04 21.32 8.55
C GLU A 253 -19.76 22.11 7.27
N PHE A 254 -20.59 21.97 6.22
CA PHE A 254 -20.38 22.72 4.98
C PHE A 254 -21.13 24.07 5.01
N GLU A 255 -20.54 25.07 4.36
CA GLU A 255 -21.13 26.38 4.11
C GLU A 255 -21.60 26.43 2.64
N TYR A 256 -22.88 26.78 2.43
CA TYR A 256 -23.40 27.02 1.10
C TYR A 256 -23.01 28.42 0.64
N THR A 257 -22.29 28.52 -0.46
CA THR A 257 -21.76 29.78 -1.01
C THR A 257 -22.45 30.22 -2.31
N GLY A 258 -23.49 29.50 -2.75
CA GLY A 258 -24.28 29.86 -3.96
C GLY A 258 -25.39 30.87 -3.63
N ASP A 259 -25.99 31.40 -4.69
CA ASP A 259 -27.18 32.27 -4.56
C ASP A 259 -28.38 31.48 -4.01
N VAL A 260 -29.19 32.14 -3.19
CA VAL A 260 -30.43 31.57 -2.64
C VAL A 260 -31.62 32.46 -3.05
N PRO A 261 -32.86 31.91 -3.19
CA PRO A 261 -34.06 32.69 -3.38
C PRO A 261 -34.27 33.71 -2.24
N GLU A 262 -34.95 34.82 -2.52
CA GLU A 262 -35.18 35.91 -1.53
C GLU A 262 -35.93 35.46 -0.28
N ASP A 263 -36.73 34.41 -0.37
CA ASP A 263 -37.56 33.85 0.69
C ASP A 263 -36.93 32.59 1.37
N PHE A 264 -35.67 32.28 1.05
CA PHE A 264 -34.96 31.12 1.62
C PHE A 264 -34.45 31.44 3.03
N GLU A 265 -34.97 30.74 4.03
CA GLU A 265 -34.44 30.71 5.39
C GLU A 265 -33.63 29.44 5.60
N ALA A 266 -32.34 29.59 5.89
CA ALA A 266 -31.49 28.45 6.26
C ALA A 266 -31.97 27.88 7.62
N HIS A 267 -32.19 26.58 7.69
CA HIS A 267 -32.42 25.91 8.97
C HIS A 267 -31.13 25.90 9.80
N GLU A 268 -31.23 26.37 11.07
CA GLU A 268 -30.17 26.28 12.08
C GLU A 268 -29.77 24.83 12.41
#